data_4ad3b53b14b05e0f29bb19ddef41bc0e
#
_entry.id   4ad3b53b14b05e0f29bb19ddef41bc0e
#
_cell.length_a   1.000
_cell.length_b   1.000
_cell.length_c   1.000
_cell.angle_alpha   90.00
_cell.angle_beta   90.00
_cell.angle_gamma   90.00
#
_symmetry.space_group_name_H-M   'P 1'
#
loop_
_entity.id
_entity.type
_entity.pdbx_description
1 polymer ?
#
loop_
_entity_poly.entity_id
_entity_poly.type
_entity_poly.pdbx_seq_one_letter_code
_entity_poly.pdbx_strand_id
1 'polypeptide(L)'
;MKHLEKCLKTAIVFGQPESHKPWKKIVIVVEGVYSMEGSIVHLPEILQLKKKYKAYLYLDEAHSTGALGKRGRGVCDYYEIDPREVDILMGTFTKSFGSAGGYIAGTKILINHLRIHSHAHTYAAAMSPPIAQQIITSMKIIAGEDGTDDGKRRTKQLARNTRYFRRRLNQIGVIIYGNEDSPVVPMLVYLFSKIGSVVRTLTTYNIAAVGVGFPATPLMEGRIRFCLSAAHTKQQLDYVLLHIESLADFLGLRYSRKSRDPAPIEYYSDGEAE
;
A
#
# COMPACT_ATOMS: atom_id res chain seq x y z
N MET A 1 -10.00 5.31 -13.59
CA MET A 1 -9.53 5.12 -14.99
C MET A 1 -9.97 6.22 -15.96
N LYS A 2 -11.25 6.62 -16.02
CA LYS A 2 -11.71 7.72 -16.92
C LYS A 2 -10.91 9.03 -16.78
N HIS A 3 -10.53 9.40 -15.55
CA HIS A 3 -9.74 10.62 -15.29
C HIS A 3 -8.32 10.48 -15.86
N LEU A 4 -7.62 9.36 -15.64
CA LEU A 4 -6.30 9.11 -16.19
C LEU A 4 -6.33 9.17 -17.74
N GLU A 5 -7.32 8.54 -18.36
CA GLU A 5 -7.47 8.61 -19.80
C GLU A 5 -7.71 10.05 -20.30
N LYS A 6 -8.50 10.84 -19.57
CA LYS A 6 -8.68 12.27 -19.88
C LYS A 6 -7.35 13.02 -19.80
N CYS A 7 -6.56 12.79 -18.74
CA CYS A 7 -5.23 13.43 -18.59
C CYS A 7 -4.30 13.07 -19.76
N LEU A 8 -4.25 11.79 -20.17
CA LEU A 8 -3.44 11.35 -21.31
C LEU A 8 -3.86 12.00 -22.61
N LYS A 9 -5.16 12.05 -22.88
CA LYS A 9 -5.71 12.75 -24.07
C LYS A 9 -5.34 14.23 -24.04
N THR A 10 -5.53 14.89 -22.91
CA THR A 10 -5.18 16.31 -22.75
C THR A 10 -3.70 16.56 -22.99
N ALA A 11 -2.82 15.73 -22.41
CA ALA A 11 -1.38 15.84 -22.61
C ALA A 11 -0.95 15.68 -24.06
N ILE A 12 -1.60 14.76 -24.81
CA ILE A 12 -1.29 14.54 -26.21
C ILE A 12 -1.82 15.66 -27.10
N VAL A 13 -3.04 16.14 -26.84
CA VAL A 13 -3.70 17.16 -27.70
C VAL A 13 -3.06 18.54 -27.49
N PHE A 14 -2.83 18.95 -26.24
CA PHE A 14 -2.32 20.29 -25.95
C PHE A 14 -0.80 20.36 -25.92
N GLY A 15 -0.11 19.23 -25.80
CA GLY A 15 1.35 19.20 -25.74
C GLY A 15 1.91 19.83 -24.45
N GLN A 16 3.12 20.36 -24.57
CA GLN A 16 3.83 21.02 -23.46
C GLN A 16 3.18 22.37 -23.13
N PRO A 17 3.15 22.77 -21.84
CA PRO A 17 2.75 24.12 -21.46
C PRO A 17 3.57 25.17 -22.24
N GLU A 18 2.98 26.30 -22.57
CA GLU A 18 3.59 27.45 -23.28
C GLU A 18 4.01 27.16 -24.72
N SER A 19 4.76 26.09 -24.99
CA SER A 19 5.32 25.79 -26.33
C SER A 19 4.37 25.02 -27.24
N HIS A 20 3.37 24.35 -26.69
CA HIS A 20 2.44 23.41 -27.35
C HIS A 20 3.12 22.32 -28.19
N LYS A 21 4.43 22.14 -28.03
CA LYS A 21 5.17 21.06 -28.71
C LYS A 21 4.75 19.69 -28.17
N PRO A 22 4.73 18.65 -28.99
CA PRO A 22 4.45 17.29 -28.51
C PRO A 22 5.43 16.87 -27.39
N TRP A 23 4.93 16.11 -26.42
CA TRP A 23 5.77 15.49 -25.42
C TRP A 23 6.67 14.43 -26.05
N LYS A 24 7.95 14.43 -25.71
CA LYS A 24 8.88 13.37 -26.14
C LYS A 24 8.58 12.04 -25.45
N LYS A 25 8.15 12.10 -24.18
CA LYS A 25 7.80 10.95 -23.34
C LYS A 25 6.68 11.35 -22.39
N ILE A 26 5.75 10.43 -22.16
CA ILE A 26 4.71 10.52 -21.14
C ILE A 26 4.92 9.34 -20.19
N VAL A 27 5.03 9.62 -18.90
CA VAL A 27 5.21 8.60 -17.85
C VAL A 27 4.00 8.63 -16.94
N ILE A 28 3.32 7.50 -16.80
CA ILE A 28 2.28 7.28 -15.80
C ILE A 28 2.98 6.84 -14.52
N VAL A 29 2.81 7.58 -13.43
CA VAL A 29 3.40 7.27 -12.12
C VAL A 29 2.29 6.90 -11.16
N VAL A 30 2.35 5.70 -10.57
CA VAL A 30 1.34 5.18 -9.64
C VAL A 30 1.98 4.38 -8.51
N GLU A 31 1.30 4.33 -7.36
CA GLU A 31 1.66 3.43 -6.25
C GLU A 31 0.90 2.12 -6.36
N GLY A 32 1.53 0.99 -6.08
CA GLY A 32 0.88 -0.32 -6.02
C GLY A 32 -0.20 -0.36 -4.93
N VAL A 33 0.14 0.14 -3.74
CA VAL A 33 -0.80 0.46 -2.67
C VAL A 33 -0.59 1.90 -2.26
N TYR A 34 -1.62 2.72 -2.36
CA TYR A 34 -1.57 4.12 -1.97
C TYR A 34 -1.52 4.26 -0.46
N SER A 35 -0.46 4.89 0.03
CA SER A 35 -0.12 4.94 1.46
C SER A 35 -1.13 5.69 2.32
N MET A 36 -1.86 6.65 1.74
CA MET A 36 -2.83 7.47 2.47
C MET A 36 -4.26 6.98 2.29
N GLU A 37 -4.61 6.38 1.17
CA GLU A 37 -5.95 5.90 0.84
C GLU A 37 -6.11 4.40 1.10
N GLY A 38 -5.03 3.63 1.16
CA GLY A 38 -5.08 2.18 1.27
C GLY A 38 -5.68 1.51 0.02
N SER A 39 -5.79 2.22 -1.08
CA SER A 39 -6.31 1.66 -2.34
C SER A 39 -5.21 0.92 -3.09
N ILE A 40 -5.57 -0.20 -3.70
CA ILE A 40 -4.72 -0.96 -4.61
C ILE A 40 -4.94 -0.41 -6.02
N VAL A 41 -3.86 -0.17 -6.74
CA VAL A 41 -3.90 0.34 -8.11
C VAL A 41 -4.60 -0.63 -9.07
N HIS A 42 -5.39 -0.12 -10.00
CA HIS A 42 -6.01 -0.91 -11.07
C HIS A 42 -5.00 -1.16 -12.20
N LEU A 43 -3.98 -1.98 -11.93
CA LEU A 43 -2.86 -2.21 -12.85
C LEU A 43 -3.28 -2.72 -14.24
N PRO A 44 -4.24 -3.67 -14.38
CA PRO A 44 -4.67 -4.14 -15.70
C PRO A 44 -5.15 -3.02 -16.62
N GLU A 45 -5.98 -2.13 -16.11
CA GLU A 45 -6.55 -1.02 -16.91
C GLU A 45 -5.49 0.05 -17.21
N ILE A 46 -4.55 0.27 -16.29
CA ILE A 46 -3.43 1.19 -16.53
C ILE A 46 -2.54 0.68 -17.67
N LEU A 47 -2.24 -0.62 -17.69
CA LEU A 47 -1.47 -1.23 -18.78
C LEU A 47 -2.16 -1.12 -20.12
N GLN A 48 -3.49 -1.24 -20.16
CA GLN A 48 -4.27 -0.99 -21.38
C GLN A 48 -4.11 0.46 -21.85
N LEU A 49 -4.24 1.43 -20.94
CA LEU A 49 -4.06 2.85 -21.27
C LEU A 49 -2.60 3.15 -21.67
N LYS A 50 -1.63 2.59 -20.97
CA LYS A 50 -0.21 2.68 -21.32
C LYS A 50 0.02 2.26 -22.79
N LYS A 51 -0.47 1.07 -23.17
CA LYS A 51 -0.35 0.54 -24.53
C LYS A 51 -1.07 1.44 -25.56
N LYS A 52 -2.30 1.84 -25.25
CA LYS A 52 -3.15 2.67 -26.12
C LYS A 52 -2.51 4.03 -26.44
N TYR A 53 -1.92 4.68 -25.42
CA TYR A 53 -1.36 6.03 -25.55
C TYR A 53 0.16 6.05 -25.70
N LYS A 54 0.81 4.90 -25.85
CA LYS A 54 2.29 4.75 -25.97
C LYS A 54 3.02 5.48 -24.84
N ALA A 55 2.48 5.43 -23.63
CA ALA A 55 3.11 5.97 -22.42
C ALA A 55 4.01 4.93 -21.75
N TYR A 56 4.86 5.37 -20.86
CA TYR A 56 5.64 4.53 -19.95
C TYR A 56 4.94 4.42 -18.61
N LEU A 57 5.21 3.35 -17.87
CA LEU A 57 4.66 3.13 -16.53
C LEU A 57 5.78 3.04 -15.51
N TYR A 58 5.72 3.91 -14.49
CA TYR A 58 6.50 3.84 -13.27
C TYR A 58 5.58 3.35 -12.14
N LEU A 59 5.88 2.19 -11.57
CA LEU A 59 5.11 1.58 -10.49
C LEU A 59 5.93 1.58 -9.20
N ASP A 60 5.44 2.29 -8.19
CA ASP A 60 5.98 2.30 -6.83
C ASP A 60 5.36 1.17 -6.01
N GLU A 61 6.15 0.15 -5.71
CA GLU A 61 5.76 -1.03 -4.94
C GLU A 61 6.14 -0.93 -3.44
N ALA A 62 6.43 0.27 -2.94
CA ALA A 62 6.93 0.44 -1.57
C ALA A 62 5.99 -0.09 -0.49
N HIS A 63 4.68 -0.13 -0.72
CA HIS A 63 3.67 -0.65 0.19
C HIS A 63 3.09 -2.00 -0.22
N SER A 64 3.43 -2.52 -1.38
CA SER A 64 2.84 -3.73 -1.95
C SER A 64 3.78 -4.93 -1.98
N THR A 65 5.07 -4.73 -2.28
CA THR A 65 6.05 -5.82 -2.24
C THR A 65 6.25 -6.34 -0.82
N GLY A 66 6.17 -7.67 -0.66
CA GLY A 66 6.16 -8.35 0.62
C GLY A 66 4.80 -8.37 1.33
N ALA A 67 3.76 -7.71 0.77
CA ALA A 67 2.45 -7.58 1.39
C ALA A 67 1.31 -8.11 0.51
N LEU A 68 1.40 -7.95 -0.81
CA LEU A 68 0.38 -8.37 -1.76
C LEU A 68 0.86 -9.47 -2.69
N GLY A 69 -0.13 -10.19 -3.22
CA GLY A 69 0.08 -11.32 -4.14
C GLY A 69 0.27 -12.65 -3.43
N LYS A 70 0.03 -13.74 -4.14
CA LYS A 70 0.12 -15.12 -3.59
C LYS A 70 1.53 -15.48 -3.10
N ARG A 71 2.55 -14.84 -3.68
CA ARG A 71 3.98 -15.04 -3.37
C ARG A 71 4.62 -13.81 -2.71
N GLY A 72 3.80 -12.80 -2.32
CA GLY A 72 4.30 -11.55 -1.76
C GLY A 72 5.14 -10.70 -2.72
N ARG A 73 4.94 -10.85 -4.03
CA ARG A 73 5.72 -10.12 -5.06
C ARG A 73 5.05 -8.83 -5.53
N GLY A 74 4.14 -8.28 -4.73
CA GLY A 74 3.49 -6.99 -4.99
C GLY A 74 2.30 -7.07 -5.93
N VAL A 75 1.98 -5.94 -6.56
CA VAL A 75 0.75 -5.78 -7.35
C VAL A 75 0.77 -6.58 -8.64
N CYS A 76 1.93 -6.76 -9.26
CA CYS A 76 2.04 -7.63 -10.43
C CYS A 76 1.65 -9.08 -10.09
N ASP A 77 2.11 -9.60 -8.93
CA ASP A 77 1.74 -10.93 -8.44
C ASP A 77 0.26 -11.00 -8.00
N TYR A 78 -0.28 -9.92 -7.46
CA TYR A 78 -1.68 -9.82 -7.06
C TYR A 78 -2.65 -9.96 -8.24
N TYR A 79 -2.32 -9.36 -9.39
CA TYR A 79 -3.11 -9.45 -10.63
C TYR A 79 -2.64 -10.52 -11.60
N GLU A 80 -1.63 -11.34 -11.23
CA GLU A 80 -1.03 -12.37 -12.10
C GLU A 80 -0.50 -11.79 -13.42
N ILE A 81 0.08 -10.60 -13.37
CA ILE A 81 0.65 -9.88 -14.51
C ILE A 81 2.17 -10.09 -14.56
N ASP A 82 2.71 -10.25 -15.76
CA ASP A 82 4.16 -10.28 -15.96
C ASP A 82 4.79 -8.92 -15.59
N PRO A 83 5.71 -8.85 -14.62
CA PRO A 83 6.35 -7.60 -14.22
C PRO A 83 7.10 -6.90 -15.36
N ARG A 84 7.44 -7.60 -16.45
CA ARG A 84 8.04 -7.01 -17.66
C ARG A 84 7.11 -6.09 -18.43
N GLU A 85 5.80 -6.12 -18.16
CA GLU A 85 4.83 -5.17 -18.70
C GLU A 85 4.98 -3.75 -18.09
N VAL A 86 5.65 -3.65 -16.93
CA VAL A 86 5.96 -2.38 -16.25
C VAL A 86 7.36 -1.92 -16.66
N ASP A 87 7.50 -0.65 -17.07
CA ASP A 87 8.78 -0.15 -17.57
C ASP A 87 9.77 0.14 -16.45
N ILE A 88 9.28 0.66 -15.33
CA ILE A 88 10.06 1.01 -14.16
C ILE A 88 9.34 0.51 -12.91
N LEU A 89 9.95 -0.40 -12.19
CA LEU A 89 9.53 -0.84 -10.87
C LEU A 89 10.43 -0.19 -9.82
N MET A 90 9.82 0.43 -8.82
CA MET A 90 10.51 0.93 -7.63
C MET A 90 9.98 0.20 -6.39
N GLY A 91 10.85 -0.08 -5.45
CA GLY A 91 10.47 -0.59 -4.15
C GLY A 91 11.45 -0.18 -3.07
N THR A 92 11.00 -0.34 -1.82
CA THR A 92 11.81 -0.04 -0.64
C THR A 92 12.07 -1.29 0.18
N PHE A 93 13.21 -1.33 0.84
CA PHE A 93 13.57 -2.37 1.80
C PHE A 93 13.26 -1.99 3.26
N THR A 94 12.65 -0.81 3.48
CA THR A 94 12.41 -0.26 4.82
C THR A 94 11.12 -0.76 5.49
N LYS A 95 10.27 -1.48 4.77
CA LYS A 95 8.97 -1.98 5.25
C LYS A 95 8.99 -3.50 5.42
N SER A 96 8.46 -4.24 4.47
CA SER A 96 8.33 -5.72 4.56
C SER A 96 9.66 -6.45 4.74
N PHE A 97 10.77 -5.87 4.30
CA PHE A 97 12.09 -6.49 4.42
C PHE A 97 12.81 -6.14 5.74
N GLY A 98 12.31 -5.17 6.52
CA GLY A 98 12.88 -4.77 7.81
C GLY A 98 14.34 -4.30 7.73
N SER A 99 14.71 -3.59 6.64
CA SER A 99 16.06 -3.16 6.37
C SER A 99 16.12 -1.69 5.95
N ALA A 100 17.08 -1.28 5.16
CA ALA A 100 17.24 0.09 4.67
C ALA A 100 17.49 0.13 3.16
N GLY A 101 17.20 1.28 2.53
CA GLY A 101 17.40 1.49 1.11
C GLY A 101 16.20 1.07 0.25
N GLY A 102 16.46 0.95 -1.04
CA GLY A 102 15.44 0.60 -2.04
C GLY A 102 16.09 0.20 -3.35
N TYR A 103 15.27 -0.06 -4.34
CA TYR A 103 15.71 -0.50 -5.65
C TYR A 103 14.89 0.12 -6.78
N ILE A 104 15.50 0.20 -7.94
CA ILE A 104 14.83 0.40 -9.22
C ILE A 104 15.09 -0.86 -10.06
N ALA A 105 14.03 -1.40 -10.63
CA ALA A 105 14.10 -2.51 -11.58
C ALA A 105 13.46 -2.13 -12.92
N GLY A 106 14.03 -2.65 -14.00
CA GLY A 106 13.58 -2.38 -15.36
C GLY A 106 14.51 -3.06 -16.37
N THR A 107 14.40 -2.64 -17.63
CA THR A 107 15.26 -3.20 -18.69
C THR A 107 16.74 -2.92 -18.41
N LYS A 108 17.62 -3.84 -18.86
CA LYS A 108 19.09 -3.68 -18.70
C LYS A 108 19.60 -2.34 -19.25
N ILE A 109 19.03 -1.88 -20.36
CA ILE A 109 19.40 -0.60 -20.98
C ILE A 109 19.08 0.55 -20.03
N LEU A 110 17.86 0.58 -19.47
CA LEU A 110 17.44 1.61 -18.50
C LEU A 110 18.34 1.59 -17.26
N ILE A 111 18.56 0.43 -16.67
CA ILE A 111 19.36 0.31 -15.44
C ILE A 111 20.83 0.71 -15.68
N ASN A 112 21.42 0.35 -16.79
CA ASN A 112 22.78 0.80 -17.14
C ASN A 112 22.83 2.32 -17.35
N HIS A 113 21.82 2.90 -17.99
CA HIS A 113 21.73 4.36 -18.14
C HIS A 113 21.65 5.05 -16.78
N LEU A 114 20.80 4.56 -15.86
CA LEU A 114 20.67 5.10 -14.50
C LEU A 114 21.97 4.99 -13.70
N ARG A 115 22.72 3.90 -13.83
CA ARG A 115 24.02 3.73 -13.15
C ARG A 115 25.05 4.77 -13.58
N ILE A 116 25.03 5.19 -14.84
CA ILE A 116 26.00 6.16 -15.38
C ILE A 116 25.56 7.60 -15.08
N HIS A 117 24.24 7.88 -15.11
CA HIS A 117 23.73 9.26 -15.10
C HIS A 117 23.03 9.66 -13.80
N SER A 118 22.76 8.71 -12.88
CA SER A 118 22.09 9.02 -11.62
C SER A 118 23.05 9.62 -10.61
N HIS A 119 22.74 10.80 -10.11
CA HIS A 119 23.47 11.40 -8.99
C HIS A 119 23.50 10.50 -7.75
N ALA A 120 22.40 9.82 -7.45
CA ALA A 120 22.32 8.90 -6.33
C ALA A 120 23.33 7.76 -6.44
N HIS A 121 23.50 7.18 -7.64
CA HIS A 121 24.48 6.10 -7.82
C HIS A 121 25.93 6.60 -7.77
N THR A 122 26.16 7.83 -8.25
CA THR A 122 27.51 8.40 -8.31
C THR A 122 28.00 8.90 -6.95
N TYR A 123 27.11 9.51 -6.14
CA TYR A 123 27.49 10.24 -4.93
C TYR A 123 27.00 9.62 -3.63
N ALA A 124 26.01 8.73 -3.66
CA ALA A 124 25.53 8.05 -2.45
C ALA A 124 26.46 6.91 -2.04
N ALA A 125 26.52 6.65 -0.74
CA ALA A 125 27.23 5.51 -0.20
C ALA A 125 26.59 4.19 -0.68
N ALA A 126 27.42 3.19 -0.94
CA ALA A 126 26.97 1.85 -1.27
C ALA A 126 26.25 1.22 -0.06
N MET A 127 25.31 0.31 -0.33
CA MET A 127 24.64 -0.46 0.72
C MET A 127 25.65 -1.28 1.52
N SER A 128 25.59 -1.19 2.85
CA SER A 128 26.49 -1.95 3.72
C SER A 128 26.18 -3.45 3.69
N PRO A 129 27.19 -4.34 3.87
CA PRO A 129 26.97 -5.78 3.85
C PRO A 129 25.92 -6.31 4.83
N PRO A 130 25.82 -5.85 6.09
CA PRO A 130 24.77 -6.30 7.00
C PRO A 130 23.34 -5.96 6.50
N ILE A 131 23.15 -4.77 5.93
CA ILE A 131 21.88 -4.36 5.33
C ILE A 131 21.55 -5.27 4.14
N ALA A 132 22.51 -5.52 3.24
CA ALA A 132 22.32 -6.39 2.11
C ALA A 132 21.97 -7.83 2.53
N GLN A 133 22.65 -8.36 3.56
CA GLN A 133 22.36 -9.69 4.09
C GLN A 133 20.96 -9.79 4.68
N GLN A 134 20.51 -8.78 5.43
CA GLN A 134 19.13 -8.73 5.93
C GLN A 134 18.10 -8.76 4.80
N ILE A 135 18.32 -7.99 3.74
CA ILE A 135 17.44 -7.97 2.57
C ILE A 135 17.39 -9.34 1.90
N ILE A 136 18.56 -9.94 1.64
CA ILE A 136 18.65 -11.26 1.00
C ILE A 136 17.92 -12.31 1.82
N THR A 137 18.10 -12.32 3.13
CA THR A 137 17.42 -13.25 4.04
C THR A 137 15.90 -13.08 3.99
N SER A 138 15.41 -11.83 4.11
CA SER A 138 13.98 -11.54 4.03
C SER A 138 13.38 -11.91 2.67
N MET A 139 14.09 -11.63 1.58
CA MET A 139 13.64 -12.01 0.23
C MET A 139 13.54 -13.53 0.07
N LYS A 140 14.53 -14.30 0.56
CA LYS A 140 14.51 -15.77 0.51
C LYS A 140 13.35 -16.34 1.28
N ILE A 141 13.07 -15.83 2.50
CA ILE A 141 11.92 -16.26 3.30
C ILE A 141 10.60 -15.96 2.55
N ILE A 142 10.42 -14.75 2.03
CA ILE A 142 9.21 -14.36 1.29
C ILE A 142 9.02 -15.24 0.04
N ALA A 143 10.13 -15.54 -0.68
CA ALA A 143 10.11 -16.36 -1.88
C ALA A 143 9.97 -17.87 -1.60
N GLY A 144 10.15 -18.31 -0.34
CA GLY A 144 10.20 -19.74 0.04
C GLY A 144 11.50 -20.44 -0.40
N GLU A 145 12.58 -19.66 -0.65
CA GLU A 145 13.88 -20.16 -1.05
C GLU A 145 14.77 -20.56 0.15
N ASP A 146 14.30 -20.33 1.35
CA ASP A 146 14.91 -20.78 2.61
C ASP A 146 14.54 -22.22 2.98
N GLY A 147 13.73 -22.88 2.17
CA GLY A 147 13.24 -24.25 2.40
C GLY A 147 12.06 -24.34 3.38
N THR A 148 11.45 -23.19 3.76
CA THR A 148 10.28 -23.13 4.65
C THR A 148 9.07 -22.57 3.92
N ASP A 149 7.88 -22.80 4.50
CA ASP A 149 6.61 -22.19 4.07
C ASP A 149 6.31 -20.86 4.81
N ASP A 150 7.29 -20.34 5.56
CA ASP A 150 7.08 -19.19 6.47
C ASP A 150 6.61 -17.94 5.70
N GLY A 151 7.21 -17.63 4.58
CA GLY A 151 6.83 -16.50 3.72
C GLY A 151 5.38 -16.60 3.25
N LYS A 152 4.97 -17.76 2.74
CA LYS A 152 3.59 -18.04 2.29
C LYS A 152 2.59 -17.95 3.44
N ARG A 153 2.93 -18.52 4.61
CA ARG A 153 2.12 -18.45 5.83
C ARG A 153 1.92 -17.00 6.27
N ARG A 154 2.98 -16.18 6.31
CA ARG A 154 2.91 -14.76 6.69
C ARG A 154 2.07 -13.95 5.72
N THR A 155 2.18 -14.16 4.41
CA THR A 155 1.37 -13.48 3.40
C THR A 155 -0.12 -13.81 3.58
N LYS A 156 -0.46 -15.09 3.77
CA LYS A 156 -1.84 -15.51 4.08
C LYS A 156 -2.35 -14.90 5.39
N GLN A 157 -1.52 -14.92 6.44
CA GLN A 157 -1.88 -14.34 7.74
C GLN A 157 -2.13 -12.84 7.64
N LEU A 158 -1.31 -12.10 6.88
CA LEU A 158 -1.53 -10.68 6.65
C LEU A 158 -2.86 -10.41 5.96
N ALA A 159 -3.17 -11.15 4.90
CA ALA A 159 -4.44 -11.03 4.18
C ALA A 159 -5.65 -11.31 5.11
N ARG A 160 -5.56 -12.37 5.94
CA ARG A 160 -6.58 -12.73 6.93
C ARG A 160 -6.79 -11.61 7.96
N ASN A 161 -5.71 -11.13 8.58
CA ASN A 161 -5.75 -10.02 9.55
C ASN A 161 -6.39 -8.78 8.94
N THR A 162 -6.01 -8.47 7.71
CA THR A 162 -6.51 -7.31 6.97
C THR A 162 -8.02 -7.38 6.74
N ARG A 163 -8.50 -8.46 6.17
CA ARG A 163 -9.94 -8.66 5.89
C ARG A 163 -10.76 -8.65 7.17
N TYR A 164 -10.31 -9.37 8.20
CA TYR A 164 -10.97 -9.40 9.51
C TYR A 164 -11.09 -7.99 10.10
N PHE A 165 -9.99 -7.26 10.21
CA PHE A 165 -9.96 -5.93 10.81
C PHE A 165 -10.85 -4.93 10.05
N ARG A 166 -10.80 -4.94 8.72
CA ARG A 166 -11.65 -4.08 7.87
C ARG A 166 -13.14 -4.37 8.04
N ARG A 167 -13.52 -5.65 8.03
CA ARG A 167 -14.92 -6.06 8.20
C ARG A 167 -15.45 -5.64 9.58
N ARG A 168 -14.65 -5.83 10.62
CA ARG A 168 -15.00 -5.41 11.98
C ARG A 168 -15.15 -3.89 12.10
N LEU A 169 -14.27 -3.10 11.51
CA LEU A 169 -14.41 -1.64 11.47
C LEU A 169 -15.70 -1.20 10.76
N ASN A 170 -16.06 -1.85 9.66
CA ASN A 170 -17.32 -1.59 8.97
C ASN A 170 -18.52 -1.94 9.87
N GLN A 171 -18.48 -3.02 10.66
CA GLN A 171 -19.53 -3.36 11.64
C GLN A 171 -19.63 -2.31 12.75
N ILE A 172 -18.52 -1.77 13.24
CA ILE A 172 -18.52 -0.66 14.21
C ILE A 172 -19.24 0.56 13.61
N GLY A 173 -19.24 0.73 12.30
CA GLY A 173 -19.91 1.83 11.59
C GLY A 173 -19.02 3.05 11.38
N VAL A 174 -17.71 2.90 11.50
CA VAL A 174 -16.74 3.91 11.06
C VAL A 174 -16.55 3.84 9.55
N ILE A 175 -16.07 4.92 8.94
CA ILE A 175 -15.75 4.94 7.51
C ILE A 175 -14.26 4.63 7.33
N ILE A 176 -13.95 3.64 6.52
CA ILE A 176 -12.59 3.29 6.13
C ILE A 176 -12.42 3.39 4.62
N TYR A 177 -11.21 3.77 4.18
CA TYR A 177 -10.84 3.80 2.77
C TYR A 177 -10.02 2.57 2.39
N GLY A 178 -9.87 2.38 1.08
CA GLY A 178 -9.04 1.34 0.46
C GLY A 178 -9.77 0.04 0.13
N ASN A 179 -9.02 -0.87 -0.48
CA ASN A 179 -9.51 -2.18 -0.90
C ASN A 179 -9.48 -3.18 0.26
N GLU A 180 -10.31 -4.23 0.17
CA GLU A 180 -10.42 -5.26 1.23
C GLU A 180 -9.09 -5.95 1.55
N ASP A 181 -8.25 -6.16 0.53
CA ASP A 181 -6.95 -6.83 0.66
C ASP A 181 -5.80 -5.90 1.04
N SER A 182 -6.02 -4.58 1.10
CA SER A 182 -4.96 -3.63 1.44
C SER A 182 -4.68 -3.62 2.94
N PRO A 183 -3.42 -3.91 3.38
CA PRO A 183 -3.04 -3.90 4.79
C PRO A 183 -2.94 -2.49 5.39
N VAL A 184 -3.02 -1.46 4.56
CA VAL A 184 -3.13 -0.07 4.98
C VAL A 184 -4.60 0.28 5.15
N VAL A 185 -5.03 0.58 6.37
CA VAL A 185 -6.43 0.80 6.73
C VAL A 185 -6.61 2.21 7.29
N PRO A 186 -6.97 3.19 6.44
CA PRO A 186 -7.27 4.54 6.87
C PRO A 186 -8.72 4.63 7.37
N MET A 187 -8.89 4.97 8.64
CA MET A 187 -10.18 5.25 9.28
C MET A 187 -10.40 6.75 9.30
N LEU A 188 -11.48 7.22 8.70
CA LEU A 188 -11.81 8.65 8.64
C LEU A 188 -12.30 9.18 9.99
N VAL A 189 -11.74 10.29 10.40
CA VAL A 189 -12.19 11.07 11.57
C VAL A 189 -12.59 12.48 11.18
N TYR A 190 -12.37 12.88 9.93
CA TYR A 190 -12.68 14.16 9.29
C TYR A 190 -12.02 15.36 9.96
N LEU A 191 -12.39 15.70 11.18
CA LEU A 191 -11.95 16.91 11.87
C LEU A 191 -10.53 16.76 12.43
N PHE A 192 -9.69 17.75 12.17
CA PHE A 192 -8.29 17.79 12.65
C PHE A 192 -8.18 17.64 14.18
N SER A 193 -9.09 18.31 14.93
CA SER A 193 -9.13 18.22 16.39
C SER A 193 -9.36 16.79 16.91
N LYS A 194 -10.16 15.99 16.19
CA LYS A 194 -10.41 14.60 16.56
C LYS A 194 -9.20 13.69 16.33
N ILE A 195 -8.32 13.99 15.35
CA ILE A 195 -7.11 13.19 15.09
C ILE A 195 -6.26 13.10 16.36
N GLY A 196 -5.94 14.25 16.94
CA GLY A 196 -5.12 14.31 18.15
C GLY A 196 -5.77 13.60 19.34
N SER A 197 -7.09 13.74 19.52
CA SER A 197 -7.83 13.07 20.58
C SER A 197 -7.80 11.55 20.42
N VAL A 198 -8.09 11.04 19.22
CA VAL A 198 -8.06 9.59 18.95
C VAL A 198 -6.67 9.02 19.17
N VAL A 199 -5.61 9.64 18.61
CA VAL A 199 -4.23 9.14 18.75
C VAL A 199 -3.80 9.12 20.21
N ARG A 200 -4.00 10.21 20.96
CA ARG A 200 -3.66 10.25 22.39
C ARG A 200 -4.38 9.18 23.20
N THR A 201 -5.69 9.01 22.98
CA THR A 201 -6.46 8.00 23.70
C THR A 201 -6.01 6.59 23.33
N LEU A 202 -5.76 6.28 22.06
CA LEU A 202 -5.20 4.96 21.66
C LEU A 202 -3.83 4.72 22.32
N THR A 203 -2.99 5.75 22.41
CA THR A 203 -1.68 5.65 23.09
C THR A 203 -1.81 5.30 24.56
N THR A 204 -2.83 5.81 25.29
CA THR A 204 -3.05 5.41 26.71
C THR A 204 -3.43 3.94 26.86
N TYR A 205 -3.92 3.32 25.80
CA TYR A 205 -4.20 1.87 25.74
C TYR A 205 -3.02 1.07 25.12
N ASN A 206 -1.84 1.67 24.98
CA ASN A 206 -0.67 1.06 24.32
C ASN A 206 -0.94 0.63 22.86
N ILE A 207 -1.82 1.34 22.17
CA ILE A 207 -2.11 1.13 20.74
C ILE A 207 -1.42 2.24 19.95
N ALA A 208 -0.43 1.84 19.13
CA ALA A 208 0.26 2.74 18.23
C ALA A 208 -0.54 2.90 16.92
N ALA A 209 -0.97 4.12 16.61
CA ALA A 209 -1.64 4.45 15.37
C ALA A 209 -1.17 5.82 14.86
N VAL A 210 -1.21 6.01 13.55
CA VAL A 210 -0.72 7.24 12.91
C VAL A 210 -1.90 8.13 12.54
N GLY A 211 -1.94 9.33 13.14
CA GLY A 211 -2.86 10.38 12.73
C GLY A 211 -2.32 11.11 11.50
N VAL A 212 -3.16 11.27 10.48
CA VAL A 212 -2.82 11.92 9.22
C VAL A 212 -3.85 12.99 8.91
N GLY A 213 -3.37 14.18 8.56
CA GLY A 213 -4.19 15.33 8.20
C GLY A 213 -3.51 16.18 7.13
N PHE A 214 -4.10 17.36 6.86
CA PHE A 214 -3.50 18.33 5.94
C PHE A 214 -2.04 18.64 6.33
N PRO A 215 -1.09 18.77 5.36
CA PRO A 215 -1.28 18.75 3.89
C PRO A 215 -1.23 17.34 3.25
N ALA A 216 -0.97 16.27 4.00
CA ALA A 216 -0.88 14.91 3.46
C ALA A 216 -2.24 14.35 3.02
N THR A 217 -3.34 14.91 3.51
CA THR A 217 -4.71 14.61 3.08
C THR A 217 -5.47 15.92 2.88
N PRO A 218 -6.62 15.93 2.18
CA PRO A 218 -7.49 17.10 2.14
C PRO A 218 -7.87 17.56 3.54
N LEU A 219 -8.08 18.88 3.71
CA LEU A 219 -8.31 19.51 5.02
C LEU A 219 -9.43 18.84 5.84
N MET A 220 -10.50 18.44 5.17
CA MET A 220 -11.68 17.81 5.82
C MET A 220 -11.65 16.29 5.77
N GLU A 221 -10.52 15.67 5.45
CA GLU A 221 -10.37 14.22 5.38
C GLU A 221 -9.28 13.68 6.31
N GLY A 222 -9.22 14.26 7.52
CA GLY A 222 -8.36 13.75 8.57
C GLY A 222 -8.67 12.28 8.88
N ARG A 223 -7.64 11.48 9.09
CA ARG A 223 -7.77 10.03 9.28
C ARG A 223 -6.77 9.45 10.27
N ILE A 224 -7.10 8.31 10.81
CA ILE A 224 -6.18 7.46 11.57
C ILE A 224 -5.78 6.31 10.65
N ARG A 225 -4.49 6.13 10.42
CA ARG A 225 -3.96 5.07 9.57
C ARG A 225 -3.46 3.91 10.41
N PHE A 226 -4.10 2.76 10.25
CA PHE A 226 -3.62 1.50 10.78
C PHE A 226 -2.84 0.74 9.69
N CYS A 227 -1.70 0.16 10.06
CA CYS A 227 -0.92 -0.71 9.19
C CYS A 227 -0.91 -2.10 9.80
N LEU A 228 -1.55 -3.05 9.11
CA LEU A 228 -1.66 -4.42 9.59
C LEU A 228 -0.36 -5.18 9.33
N SER A 229 -0.05 -6.12 10.22
CA SER A 229 1.11 -7.01 10.13
C SER A 229 0.68 -8.48 10.24
N ALA A 230 1.43 -9.35 9.61
CA ALA A 230 1.29 -10.79 9.79
C ALA A 230 1.58 -11.24 11.23
N ALA A 231 2.34 -10.43 11.98
CA ALA A 231 2.66 -10.71 13.39
C ALA A 231 1.51 -10.38 14.36
N HIS A 232 0.50 -9.61 13.92
CA HIS A 232 -0.65 -9.33 14.78
C HIS A 232 -1.48 -10.59 15.01
N THR A 233 -1.77 -10.87 16.29
CA THR A 233 -2.69 -11.94 16.67
C THR A 233 -4.14 -11.47 16.63
N LYS A 234 -5.09 -12.41 16.52
CA LYS A 234 -6.52 -12.10 16.62
C LYS A 234 -6.86 -11.35 17.91
N GLN A 235 -6.29 -11.78 19.02
CA GLN A 235 -6.50 -11.13 20.33
C GLN A 235 -6.08 -9.66 20.33
N GLN A 236 -4.92 -9.35 19.73
CA GLN A 236 -4.46 -7.95 19.59
C GLN A 236 -5.40 -7.13 18.69
N LEU A 237 -5.88 -7.72 17.60
CA LEU A 237 -6.85 -7.04 16.72
C LEU A 237 -8.18 -6.79 17.44
N ASP A 238 -8.69 -7.76 18.16
CA ASP A 238 -9.93 -7.64 18.96
C ASP A 238 -9.77 -6.56 20.05
N TYR A 239 -8.62 -6.50 20.71
CA TYR A 239 -8.30 -5.47 21.69
C TYR A 239 -8.36 -4.06 21.08
N VAL A 240 -7.72 -3.88 19.93
CA VAL A 240 -7.76 -2.59 19.21
C VAL A 240 -9.19 -2.22 18.80
N LEU A 241 -9.95 -3.20 18.27
CA LEU A 241 -11.33 -2.99 17.81
C LEU A 241 -12.26 -2.60 18.95
N LEU A 242 -12.11 -3.20 20.13
CA LEU A 242 -12.87 -2.84 21.33
C LEU A 242 -12.66 -1.36 21.71
N HIS A 243 -11.40 -0.89 21.70
CA HIS A 243 -11.11 0.50 22.03
C HIS A 243 -11.55 1.47 20.93
N ILE A 244 -11.48 1.07 19.65
CA ILE A 244 -12.03 1.88 18.55
C ILE A 244 -13.56 2.00 18.70
N GLU A 245 -14.24 0.94 19.10
CA GLU A 245 -15.70 0.95 19.29
C GLU A 245 -16.09 1.95 20.38
N SER A 246 -15.44 1.90 21.54
CA SER A 246 -15.65 2.86 22.64
C SER A 246 -15.35 4.30 22.20
N LEU A 247 -14.26 4.52 21.45
CA LEU A 247 -13.92 5.84 20.92
C LEU A 247 -14.91 6.33 19.86
N ALA A 248 -15.45 5.41 19.06
CA ALA A 248 -16.41 5.74 18.03
C ALA A 248 -17.73 6.27 18.66
N ASP A 249 -18.12 5.74 19.81
CA ASP A 249 -19.26 6.24 20.57
C ASP A 249 -18.94 7.57 21.25
N PHE A 250 -17.83 7.66 21.97
CA PHE A 250 -17.46 8.86 22.71
C PHE A 250 -17.20 10.09 21.83
N LEU A 251 -16.51 9.92 20.68
CA LEU A 251 -16.17 11.01 19.77
C LEU A 251 -17.15 11.16 18.60
N GLY A 252 -18.19 10.34 18.51
CA GLY A 252 -19.14 10.36 17.42
C GLY A 252 -18.48 10.08 16.07
N LEU A 253 -17.77 8.93 15.93
CA LEU A 253 -17.06 8.56 14.70
C LEU A 253 -17.84 7.57 13.83
N ARG A 254 -19.04 7.19 14.21
CA ARG A 254 -19.90 6.28 13.43
C ARG A 254 -20.59 7.02 12.28
N TYR A 255 -19.78 7.42 11.29
CA TYR A 255 -20.29 8.20 10.15
C TYR A 255 -20.94 7.36 9.06
N SER A 256 -20.81 6.03 9.10
CA SER A 256 -21.37 5.14 8.07
C SER A 256 -22.90 5.11 8.16
N ARG A 257 -23.57 5.37 7.03
CA ARG A 257 -25.03 5.23 6.86
C ARG A 257 -25.42 3.84 6.32
N LYS A 258 -24.46 2.97 6.05
CA LYS A 258 -24.73 1.61 5.57
C LYS A 258 -25.36 0.81 6.71
N SER A 259 -26.29 -0.10 6.34
CA SER A 259 -26.79 -1.13 7.26
C SER A 259 -25.61 -1.92 7.82
N ARG A 260 -25.62 -2.14 9.13
CA ARG A 260 -24.58 -2.94 9.81
C ARG A 260 -25.06 -4.38 9.82
N ASP A 261 -24.26 -5.26 9.27
CA ASP A 261 -24.48 -6.68 9.39
C ASP A 261 -24.09 -7.11 10.81
N PRO A 262 -25.02 -7.59 11.65
CA PRO A 262 -24.71 -8.05 13.00
C PRO A 262 -24.06 -9.44 13.04
N ALA A 263 -23.95 -10.13 11.90
CA ALA A 263 -23.43 -11.47 11.86
C ALA A 263 -21.98 -11.51 12.37
N PRO A 264 -21.60 -12.53 13.17
CA PRO A 264 -20.22 -12.71 13.60
C PRO A 264 -19.29 -12.81 12.39
N ILE A 265 -18.19 -12.06 12.42
CA ILE A 265 -17.16 -12.19 11.38
C ILE A 265 -16.20 -13.28 11.80
N GLU A 266 -16.18 -14.34 11.01
CA GLU A 266 -15.27 -15.44 11.24
C GLU A 266 -13.82 -15.03 10.96
N TYR A 267 -12.95 -15.45 11.86
CA TYR A 267 -11.51 -15.34 11.70
C TYR A 267 -10.98 -16.76 11.44
N TYR A 268 -10.82 -17.08 10.16
CA TYR A 268 -10.39 -18.43 9.76
C TYR A 268 -8.95 -18.71 10.20
N SER A 269 -8.72 -19.85 10.83
CA SER A 269 -7.40 -20.41 11.16
C SER A 269 -6.79 -21.15 9.96
N ASP A 270 -5.46 -21.40 10.00
CA ASP A 270 -4.75 -22.09 8.90
C ASP A 270 -5.19 -23.58 8.75
N GLY A 271 -6.33 -23.85 8.29
CA GLY A 271 -6.89 -25.18 8.08
C GLY A 271 -8.32 -25.17 7.58
N GLU A 272 -8.97 -23.99 7.58
CA GLU A 272 -10.41 -23.90 7.35
C GLU A 272 -10.81 -23.02 6.14
N ALA A 273 -9.87 -22.62 5.30
CA ALA A 273 -10.17 -21.85 4.10
C ALA A 273 -9.47 -22.46 2.89
N GLU A 274 -10.16 -23.38 2.23
CA GLU A 274 -9.94 -23.65 0.81
C GLU A 274 -10.65 -22.61 -0.05
#